data_4b36a61545a90a3e7e18ec90e0feecc6
#
_entry.id   4b36a61545a90a3e7e18ec90e0feecc6
#
_cell.length_a   1.000
_cell.length_b   1.000
_cell.length_c   1.000
_cell.angle_alpha   90.00
_cell.angle_beta   90.00
_cell.angle_gamma   90.00
#
_symmetry.space_group_name_H-M   'P 1'
#
loop_
_entity.id
_entity.type
_entity.pdbx_description
1 polymer ?
#
loop_
_entity_poly.entity_id
_entity_poly.type
_entity_poly.pdbx_seq_one_letter_code
_entity_poly.pdbx_strand_id
1 'polypeptide(L)'
;GIYAQVLGLERVGVEESFFELGGDSILSMQVVARARAAGVVVRPRDVFVEQTVAKLARVAGVVDADAEVIDQGVGPVIATPIIRWLEDQERAGAPVEQFNQTVVVQAPVGATEEDVAAVLQALLDRHAMLRLRVDRNDTDGSGGWSLTVPEPGSVDARGCLQTVDVLSEEALVAARSRLNPATGMMLSAVWVISTGRLVAIVHHLAVDGVSWRILLEDLNLAWAQHVGGQQLALPTPGTSFAGWAALLAEHAHRPEVVGQARAWRQIAALPAALPAVQPAVDTYVSAGILMAQLDAETTRMLLGEVPAAFHAGIHEILLIAFALACAEFLGTGAAPVVIDAEGHGRQEELDAGVDLSRTVGWFTTKYPVALAVG
;
A
#
# COMPACT_ATOMS: atom_id res chain seq x y z
N GLY A 1 9.04 11.18 21.76
CA GLY A 1 9.76 10.66 20.67
C GLY A 1 8.94 10.18 19.48
N ILE A 2 8.88 8.85 19.26
CA ILE A 2 8.37 8.26 18.01
C ILE A 2 6.92 8.66 17.70
N TYR A 3 5.99 8.56 18.65
CA TYR A 3 4.59 9.00 18.45
C TYR A 3 4.50 10.46 18.00
N ALA A 4 5.22 11.35 18.70
CA ALA A 4 5.24 12.76 18.34
C ALA A 4 5.72 13.00 16.90
N GLN A 5 6.81 12.34 16.50
CA GLN A 5 7.34 12.44 15.13
C GLN A 5 6.37 11.93 14.06
N VAL A 6 5.69 10.81 14.34
CA VAL A 6 4.74 10.20 13.39
C VAL A 6 3.47 11.05 13.26
N LEU A 7 3.00 11.62 14.37
CA LEU A 7 1.80 12.46 14.43
C LEU A 7 2.05 13.93 14.05
N GLY A 8 3.31 14.34 13.83
CA GLY A 8 3.65 15.73 13.54
C GLY A 8 3.46 16.68 14.73
N LEU A 9 3.55 16.16 15.96
CA LEU A 9 3.38 16.92 17.20
C LEU A 9 4.75 17.23 17.86
N GLU A 10 4.86 18.31 18.62
CA GLU A 10 6.08 18.63 19.35
C GLU A 10 6.39 17.57 20.42
N ARG A 11 5.37 17.10 21.11
CA ARG A 11 5.46 16.04 22.12
C ARG A 11 4.12 15.33 22.29
N VAL A 12 4.20 14.12 22.85
CA VAL A 12 3.05 13.28 23.21
C VAL A 12 3.27 12.78 24.64
N GLY A 13 2.24 12.86 25.46
CA GLY A 13 2.22 12.29 26.81
C GLY A 13 2.24 10.77 26.76
N VAL A 14 2.82 10.14 27.77
CA VAL A 14 3.00 8.68 27.79
C VAL A 14 1.70 7.91 27.96
N GLU A 15 0.66 8.54 28.48
CA GLU A 15 -0.68 7.97 28.70
C GLU A 15 -1.70 8.45 27.63
N GLU A 16 -1.28 9.31 26.70
CA GLU A 16 -2.16 9.77 25.61
C GLU A 16 -2.31 8.69 24.53
N SER A 17 -3.54 8.45 24.06
CA SER A 17 -3.83 7.46 23.03
C SER A 17 -3.36 7.94 21.67
N PHE A 18 -2.65 7.07 20.95
CA PHE A 18 -2.20 7.32 19.59
C PHE A 18 -3.34 7.70 18.64
N PHE A 19 -4.47 7.01 18.76
CA PHE A 19 -5.62 7.21 17.88
C PHE A 19 -6.41 8.48 18.23
N GLU A 20 -6.53 8.81 19.51
CA GLU A 20 -7.15 10.07 19.95
C GLU A 20 -6.37 11.30 19.48
N LEU A 21 -5.05 11.16 19.31
CA LEU A 21 -4.17 12.20 18.78
C LEU A 21 -4.14 12.25 17.24
N GLY A 22 -5.02 11.50 16.56
CA GLY A 22 -5.14 11.50 15.11
C GLY A 22 -4.31 10.42 14.39
N GLY A 23 -3.79 9.44 15.13
CA GLY A 23 -3.16 8.26 14.55
C GLY A 23 -4.16 7.37 13.82
N ASP A 24 -3.70 6.71 12.78
CA ASP A 24 -4.46 5.72 12.01
C ASP A 24 -3.66 4.42 11.83
N SER A 25 -4.26 3.43 11.16
CA SER A 25 -3.62 2.15 10.88
C SER A 25 -2.36 2.28 10.04
N ILE A 26 -2.28 3.28 9.17
CA ILE A 26 -1.12 3.51 8.33
C ILE A 26 0.00 4.19 9.13
N LEU A 27 -0.36 5.18 9.96
CA LEU A 27 0.59 5.83 10.87
C LEU A 27 1.12 4.85 11.93
N SER A 28 0.33 3.85 12.36
CA SER A 28 0.81 2.80 13.26
C SER A 28 1.96 2.00 12.66
N MET A 29 1.95 1.76 11.34
CA MET A 29 3.06 1.09 10.64
C MET A 29 4.35 1.93 10.68
N GLN A 30 4.24 3.28 10.60
CA GLN A 30 5.41 4.16 10.76
C GLN A 30 5.96 4.12 12.19
N VAL A 31 5.08 4.00 13.19
CA VAL A 31 5.52 3.81 14.59
C VAL A 31 6.35 2.53 14.69
N VAL A 32 5.88 1.43 14.13
CA VAL A 32 6.58 0.15 14.12
C VAL A 32 7.95 0.26 13.43
N ALA A 33 7.99 0.84 12.22
CA ALA A 33 9.23 1.03 11.47
C ALA A 33 10.26 1.86 12.25
N ARG A 34 9.84 2.99 12.83
CA ARG A 34 10.75 3.86 13.62
C ARG A 34 11.16 3.25 14.96
N ALA A 35 10.28 2.48 15.61
CA ALA A 35 10.60 1.75 16.81
C ALA A 35 11.70 0.72 16.52
N ARG A 36 11.56 -0.06 15.45
CA ARG A 36 12.54 -1.07 15.04
C ARG A 36 13.88 -0.44 14.64
N ALA A 37 13.89 0.68 13.93
CA ALA A 37 15.09 1.45 13.62
C ALA A 37 15.80 1.97 14.90
N ALA A 38 15.06 2.13 15.99
CA ALA A 38 15.59 2.48 17.32
C ALA A 38 15.93 1.24 18.18
N GLY A 39 15.91 0.02 17.62
CA GLY A 39 16.20 -1.22 18.33
C GLY A 39 15.04 -1.78 19.17
N VAL A 40 13.84 -1.25 19.02
CA VAL A 40 12.64 -1.65 19.77
C VAL A 40 11.67 -2.40 18.86
N VAL A 41 11.34 -3.65 19.19
CA VAL A 41 10.38 -4.45 18.45
C VAL A 41 8.98 -4.25 19.03
N VAL A 42 8.08 -3.71 18.20
CA VAL A 42 6.64 -3.67 18.46
C VAL A 42 5.91 -4.09 17.16
N ARG A 43 4.72 -4.66 17.28
CA ARG A 43 3.91 -5.05 16.12
C ARG A 43 2.81 -4.01 15.88
N PRO A 44 2.30 -3.88 14.65
CA PRO A 44 1.16 -3.01 14.37
C PRO A 44 -0.03 -3.25 15.29
N ARG A 45 -0.35 -4.52 15.56
CA ARG A 45 -1.40 -4.92 16.49
C ARG A 45 -1.17 -4.40 17.91
N ASP A 46 0.06 -4.38 18.38
CA ASP A 46 0.38 -3.90 19.74
C ASP A 46 0.07 -2.40 19.86
N VAL A 47 0.29 -1.62 18.79
CA VAL A 47 -0.09 -0.19 18.74
C VAL A 47 -1.61 -0.03 18.84
N PHE A 48 -2.38 -0.92 18.17
CA PHE A 48 -3.85 -0.90 18.24
C PHE A 48 -4.40 -1.29 19.61
N VAL A 49 -3.80 -2.29 20.25
CA VAL A 49 -4.28 -2.83 21.53
C VAL A 49 -3.85 -1.90 22.68
N GLU A 50 -2.59 -1.51 22.72
CA GLU A 50 -2.00 -0.77 23.85
C GLU A 50 -2.21 0.73 23.73
N GLN A 51 -2.31 1.27 22.51
CA GLN A 51 -2.62 2.65 22.13
C GLN A 51 -1.72 3.73 22.72
N THR A 52 -1.21 3.58 23.95
CA THR A 52 -0.40 4.57 24.66
C THR A 52 1.06 4.12 24.71
N VAL A 53 1.99 5.09 24.77
CA VAL A 53 3.42 4.82 24.89
C VAL A 53 3.74 3.98 26.13
N ALA A 54 3.09 4.29 27.27
CA ALA A 54 3.32 3.59 28.54
C ALA A 54 2.92 2.11 28.48
N LYS A 55 1.78 1.79 27.85
CA LYS A 55 1.32 0.41 27.68
C LYS A 55 2.16 -0.33 26.63
N LEU A 56 2.41 0.31 25.48
CA LEU A 56 3.20 -0.26 24.39
C LEU A 56 4.62 -0.64 24.88
N ALA A 57 5.24 0.18 25.72
CA ALA A 57 6.56 -0.11 26.30
C ALA A 57 6.61 -1.39 27.15
N ARG A 58 5.47 -1.88 27.63
CA ARG A 58 5.40 -3.12 28.44
C ARG A 58 5.43 -4.38 27.60
N VAL A 59 5.00 -4.29 26.34
CA VAL A 59 4.93 -5.41 25.40
C VAL A 59 6.05 -5.35 24.36
N ALA A 60 6.79 -4.26 24.30
CA ALA A 60 7.90 -4.06 23.38
C ALA A 60 9.06 -5.02 23.68
N GLY A 61 9.61 -5.60 22.61
CA GLY A 61 10.84 -6.39 22.64
C GLY A 61 12.05 -5.59 22.21
N VAL A 62 13.21 -6.25 22.16
CA VAL A 62 14.46 -5.70 21.64
C VAL A 62 14.85 -6.49 20.41
N VAL A 63 15.41 -5.85 19.40
CA VAL A 63 15.93 -6.53 18.21
C VAL A 63 17.10 -7.41 18.61
N ASP A 64 17.00 -8.73 18.40
CA ASP A 64 18.13 -9.64 18.50
C ASP A 64 19.07 -9.43 17.31
N ALA A 65 20.33 -9.13 17.60
CA ALA A 65 21.35 -8.77 16.59
C ALA A 65 21.95 -9.99 15.85
N ASP A 66 21.47 -11.20 16.05
CA ASP A 66 22.00 -12.41 15.42
C ASP A 66 21.40 -12.62 14.01
N ALA A 67 22.25 -12.30 13.04
CA ALA A 67 22.32 -12.79 11.64
C ALA A 67 20.98 -13.12 10.96
N GLU A 68 20.19 -12.10 10.61
CA GLU A 68 19.18 -12.25 9.56
C GLU A 68 19.86 -12.41 8.19
N VAL A 69 19.59 -13.53 7.52
CA VAL A 69 19.84 -13.64 6.09
C VAL A 69 18.99 -12.56 5.41
N ILE A 70 19.65 -11.55 4.85
CA ILE A 70 18.97 -10.45 4.16
C ILE A 70 18.22 -11.04 2.96
N ASP A 71 16.90 -11.13 3.07
CA ASP A 71 16.03 -11.50 1.96
C ASP A 71 15.94 -10.31 0.98
N GLN A 72 16.68 -10.39 -0.12
CA GLN A 72 16.70 -9.34 -1.16
C GLN A 72 15.46 -9.34 -2.05
N GLY A 73 14.59 -10.34 -1.92
CA GLY A 73 13.36 -10.47 -2.72
C GLY A 73 13.61 -10.69 -4.21
N VAL A 74 14.78 -11.22 -4.59
CA VAL A 74 15.15 -11.54 -5.96
C VAL A 74 14.65 -12.93 -6.33
N GLY A 75 14.23 -13.13 -7.57
CA GLY A 75 13.75 -14.41 -8.09
C GLY A 75 12.22 -14.47 -8.27
N PRO A 76 11.65 -15.67 -8.30
CA PRO A 76 10.22 -15.86 -8.55
C PRO A 76 9.37 -15.32 -7.40
N VAL A 77 8.20 -14.76 -7.76
CA VAL A 77 7.21 -14.25 -6.82
C VAL A 77 5.90 -15.02 -7.01
N ILE A 78 5.32 -15.52 -5.93
CA ILE A 78 3.99 -16.13 -5.96
C ILE A 78 2.94 -15.02 -6.07
N ALA A 79 2.03 -15.12 -7.05
CA ALA A 79 0.95 -14.16 -7.20
C ALA A 79 0.00 -14.23 -5.98
N THR A 80 -0.09 -13.12 -5.26
CA THR A 80 -1.05 -12.95 -4.15
C THR A 80 -2.48 -12.84 -4.68
N PRO A 81 -3.52 -12.99 -3.86
CA PRO A 81 -4.92 -12.89 -4.30
C PRO A 81 -5.23 -11.60 -5.06
N ILE A 82 -4.67 -10.45 -4.66
CA ILE A 82 -4.92 -9.18 -5.35
C ILE A 82 -4.24 -9.13 -6.72
N ILE A 83 -3.07 -9.74 -6.86
CA ILE A 83 -2.40 -9.86 -8.17
C ILE A 83 -3.20 -10.76 -9.10
N ARG A 84 -3.72 -11.89 -8.60
CA ARG A 84 -4.62 -12.77 -9.37
C ARG A 84 -5.91 -12.07 -9.77
N TRP A 85 -6.47 -11.24 -8.89
CA TRP A 85 -7.63 -10.41 -9.23
C TRP A 85 -7.33 -9.48 -10.41
N LEU A 86 -6.16 -8.83 -10.44
CA LEU A 86 -5.77 -7.97 -11.58
C LEU A 86 -5.59 -8.77 -12.86
N GLU A 87 -5.01 -9.96 -12.76
CA GLU A 87 -4.89 -10.89 -13.86
C GLU A 87 -6.26 -11.30 -14.44
N ASP A 88 -7.25 -11.55 -13.57
CA ASP A 88 -8.62 -11.82 -13.98
C ASP A 88 -9.28 -10.62 -14.66
N GLN A 89 -8.98 -9.39 -14.20
CA GLN A 89 -9.44 -8.16 -14.89
C GLN A 89 -8.85 -8.06 -16.30
N GLU A 90 -7.56 -8.37 -16.48
CA GLU A 90 -6.93 -8.40 -17.80
C GLU A 90 -7.61 -9.44 -18.73
N ARG A 91 -7.84 -10.65 -18.22
CA ARG A 91 -8.59 -11.69 -18.98
C ARG A 91 -10.00 -11.26 -19.36
N ALA A 92 -10.63 -10.43 -18.53
CA ALA A 92 -11.93 -9.83 -18.81
C ALA A 92 -11.85 -8.65 -19.80
N GLY A 93 -10.64 -8.27 -20.26
CA GLY A 93 -10.43 -7.21 -21.25
C GLY A 93 -10.11 -5.83 -20.67
N ALA A 94 -9.84 -5.72 -19.36
CA ALA A 94 -9.43 -4.45 -18.77
C ALA A 94 -7.98 -4.11 -19.16
N PRO A 95 -7.67 -2.83 -19.51
CA PRO A 95 -6.31 -2.39 -19.80
C PRO A 95 -5.53 -2.24 -18.49
N VAL A 96 -4.66 -3.20 -18.18
CA VAL A 96 -3.89 -3.23 -16.92
C VAL A 96 -2.47 -2.68 -17.05
N GLU A 97 -1.96 -2.46 -18.26
CA GLU A 97 -0.58 -2.01 -18.50
C GLU A 97 -0.26 -0.65 -17.86
N GLN A 98 -1.27 0.18 -17.74
CA GLN A 98 -1.15 1.53 -17.16
C GLN A 98 -1.85 1.66 -15.81
N PHE A 99 -2.18 0.54 -15.16
CA PHE A 99 -2.76 0.55 -13.81
C PHE A 99 -1.72 1.05 -12.81
N ASN A 100 -1.81 2.33 -12.44
CA ASN A 100 -0.75 3.02 -11.71
C ASN A 100 -1.26 3.92 -10.58
N GLN A 101 -0.34 4.25 -9.71
CA GLN A 101 -0.47 5.34 -8.74
C GLN A 101 0.56 6.42 -9.04
N THR A 102 0.20 7.69 -8.82
CA THR A 102 1.06 8.83 -9.12
C THR A 102 1.19 9.74 -7.91
N VAL A 103 2.42 10.15 -7.60
CA VAL A 103 2.75 11.12 -6.57
C VAL A 103 3.58 12.23 -7.15
N VAL A 104 3.32 13.47 -6.72
CA VAL A 104 4.11 14.65 -7.08
C VAL A 104 4.83 15.15 -5.84
N VAL A 105 6.15 15.28 -5.94
CA VAL A 105 6.99 15.81 -4.87
C VAL A 105 7.74 17.04 -5.32
N GLN A 106 7.95 17.99 -4.39
CA GLN A 106 8.76 19.17 -4.61
C GLN A 106 10.20 18.84 -4.21
N ALA A 107 11.13 18.92 -5.18
CA ALA A 107 12.53 18.79 -4.88
C ALA A 107 13.10 20.09 -4.27
N PRO A 108 14.19 20.01 -3.50
CA PRO A 108 14.90 21.17 -3.00
C PRO A 108 15.42 22.07 -4.11
N VAL A 109 15.60 23.36 -3.81
CA VAL A 109 16.13 24.36 -4.75
C VAL A 109 17.53 23.95 -5.22
N GLY A 110 17.76 24.00 -6.53
CA GLY A 110 19.04 23.65 -7.14
C GLY A 110 19.18 22.18 -7.52
N ALA A 111 18.15 21.35 -7.28
CA ALA A 111 18.13 19.96 -7.73
C ALA A 111 18.28 19.87 -9.26
N THR A 112 19.11 18.95 -9.70
CA THR A 112 19.36 18.66 -11.11
C THR A 112 18.72 17.34 -11.54
N GLU A 113 18.62 17.11 -12.84
CA GLU A 113 18.19 15.83 -13.41
C GLU A 113 19.10 14.68 -12.96
N GLU A 114 20.41 14.93 -12.85
CA GLU A 114 21.37 13.92 -12.41
C GLU A 114 21.17 13.52 -10.96
N ASP A 115 20.88 14.49 -10.09
CA ASP A 115 20.57 14.22 -8.68
C ASP A 115 19.30 13.36 -8.56
N VAL A 116 18.26 13.71 -9.33
CA VAL A 116 17.01 12.96 -9.38
C VAL A 116 17.25 11.53 -9.87
N ALA A 117 18.01 11.37 -10.95
CA ALA A 117 18.33 10.04 -11.49
C ALA A 117 19.11 9.18 -10.48
N ALA A 118 20.08 9.77 -9.76
CA ALA A 118 20.84 9.05 -8.74
C ALA A 118 19.97 8.56 -7.57
N VAL A 119 19.07 9.41 -7.10
CA VAL A 119 18.15 9.06 -6.00
C VAL A 119 17.13 8.02 -6.45
N LEU A 120 16.56 8.14 -7.67
CA LEU A 120 15.65 7.14 -8.22
C LEU A 120 16.36 5.78 -8.42
N GLN A 121 17.65 5.77 -8.82
CA GLN A 121 18.42 4.54 -8.91
C GLN A 121 18.56 3.84 -7.57
N ALA A 122 18.82 4.61 -6.49
CA ALA A 122 18.88 4.04 -5.15
C ALA A 122 17.56 3.39 -4.72
N LEU A 123 16.41 3.99 -5.08
CA LEU A 123 15.09 3.38 -4.81
C LEU A 123 14.86 2.12 -5.66
N LEU A 124 15.21 2.13 -6.95
CA LEU A 124 15.09 0.98 -7.84
C LEU A 124 15.93 -0.20 -7.37
N ASP A 125 17.16 0.06 -6.94
CA ASP A 125 18.08 -0.99 -6.47
C ASP A 125 17.63 -1.53 -5.11
N ARG A 126 17.08 -0.67 -4.27
CA ARG A 126 16.64 -1.00 -2.93
C ARG A 126 15.34 -1.79 -2.88
N HIS A 127 14.32 -1.37 -3.63
CA HIS A 127 12.97 -1.92 -3.55
C HIS A 127 12.71 -2.92 -4.69
N ALA A 128 12.78 -4.20 -4.34
CA ALA A 128 12.68 -5.33 -5.25
C ALA A 128 11.49 -5.23 -6.22
N MET A 129 10.30 -4.91 -5.70
CA MET A 129 9.07 -4.85 -6.51
C MET A 129 9.06 -3.72 -7.56
N LEU A 130 9.90 -2.69 -7.43
CA LEU A 130 10.06 -1.69 -8.49
C LEU A 130 10.76 -2.23 -9.75
N ARG A 131 11.32 -3.45 -9.67
CA ARG A 131 11.96 -4.17 -10.77
C ARG A 131 11.17 -5.40 -11.23
N LEU A 132 9.96 -5.61 -10.68
CA LEU A 132 9.12 -6.77 -11.00
C LEU A 132 8.91 -6.90 -12.50
N ARG A 133 9.02 -8.12 -13.01
CA ARG A 133 8.67 -8.51 -14.39
C ARG A 133 7.50 -9.46 -14.38
N VAL A 134 6.59 -9.25 -15.33
CA VAL A 134 5.41 -10.09 -15.53
C VAL A 134 5.54 -10.76 -16.89
N ASP A 135 5.71 -12.07 -16.92
CA ASP A 135 5.63 -12.86 -18.14
C ASP A 135 4.20 -13.42 -18.25
N ARG A 136 3.56 -13.12 -19.38
CA ARG A 136 2.22 -13.56 -19.73
C ARG A 136 2.20 -14.82 -20.59
N ASN A 137 3.41 -15.35 -20.94
CA ASN A 137 3.50 -16.58 -21.70
C ASN A 137 3.28 -17.77 -20.75
N ASP A 138 2.27 -18.55 -21.06
CA ASP A 138 1.96 -19.79 -20.33
C ASP A 138 3.02 -20.87 -20.65
N THR A 139 4.22 -20.73 -20.10
CA THR A 139 5.32 -21.67 -20.32
C THR A 139 5.21 -22.93 -19.48
N ASP A 140 4.38 -22.92 -18.44
CA ASP A 140 4.19 -24.02 -17.49
C ASP A 140 2.80 -24.67 -17.52
N GLY A 141 1.93 -24.20 -18.41
CA GLY A 141 0.53 -24.70 -18.55
C GLY A 141 -0.40 -24.28 -17.42
N SER A 142 0.03 -23.35 -16.56
CA SER A 142 -0.82 -22.84 -15.45
C SER A 142 -1.84 -21.82 -15.89
N GLY A 143 -1.68 -21.27 -17.10
CA GLY A 143 -2.56 -20.25 -17.68
C GLY A 143 -2.50 -18.90 -16.99
N GLY A 144 -1.48 -18.65 -16.15
CA GLY A 144 -1.35 -17.48 -15.30
C GLY A 144 -0.11 -16.62 -15.58
N TRP A 145 -0.02 -15.46 -14.91
CA TRP A 145 1.16 -14.62 -14.92
C TRP A 145 2.33 -15.29 -14.17
N SER A 146 3.50 -15.32 -14.78
CA SER A 146 4.77 -15.63 -14.12
C SER A 146 5.43 -14.34 -13.67
N LEU A 147 5.74 -14.25 -12.38
CA LEU A 147 6.27 -13.04 -11.74
C LEU A 147 7.70 -13.29 -11.31
N THR A 148 8.61 -12.40 -11.69
CA THR A 148 10.04 -12.52 -11.34
C THR A 148 10.64 -11.16 -11.03
N VAL A 149 11.43 -11.08 -9.98
CA VAL A 149 12.22 -9.89 -9.62
C VAL A 149 13.67 -10.12 -10.01
N PRO A 150 14.24 -9.36 -10.95
CA PRO A 150 15.65 -9.44 -11.29
C PRO A 150 16.54 -8.74 -10.24
N GLU A 151 17.86 -8.96 -10.37
CA GLU A 151 18.88 -8.37 -9.49
C GLU A 151 18.83 -6.82 -9.48
N PRO A 152 19.30 -6.17 -8.40
CA PRO A 152 19.57 -4.73 -8.39
C PRO A 152 20.47 -4.33 -9.58
N GLY A 153 20.27 -3.11 -10.10
CA GLY A 153 20.97 -2.62 -11.29
C GLY A 153 20.38 -3.10 -12.63
N SER A 154 19.37 -3.96 -12.63
CA SER A 154 18.71 -4.44 -13.86
C SER A 154 17.81 -3.41 -14.54
N VAL A 155 17.44 -2.35 -13.83
CA VAL A 155 16.64 -1.21 -14.33
C VAL A 155 17.44 0.07 -14.13
N ASP A 156 17.65 0.82 -15.23
CA ASP A 156 18.35 2.10 -15.20
C ASP A 156 17.33 3.23 -14.96
N ALA A 157 17.55 4.01 -13.90
CA ALA A 157 16.70 5.16 -13.55
C ALA A 157 16.64 6.21 -14.66
N ARG A 158 17.69 6.39 -15.45
CA ARG A 158 17.69 7.32 -16.59
C ARG A 158 16.71 6.90 -17.67
N GLY A 159 16.53 5.59 -17.87
CA GLY A 159 15.49 5.05 -18.76
C GLY A 159 14.07 5.28 -18.25
N CYS A 160 13.89 5.43 -16.92
CA CYS A 160 12.61 5.72 -16.30
C CYS A 160 12.26 7.22 -16.26
N LEU A 161 13.27 8.12 -16.35
CA LEU A 161 13.12 9.55 -16.17
C LEU A 161 12.92 10.26 -17.51
N GLN A 162 11.96 11.18 -17.55
CA GLN A 162 11.76 12.14 -18.64
C GLN A 162 11.83 13.54 -18.08
N THR A 163 12.56 14.42 -18.75
CA THR A 163 12.68 15.82 -18.35
C THR A 163 11.85 16.70 -19.27
N VAL A 164 11.08 17.61 -18.67
CA VAL A 164 10.24 18.59 -19.38
C VAL A 164 10.40 19.97 -18.76
N ASP A 165 10.23 21.03 -19.53
CA ASP A 165 10.23 22.39 -19.00
C ASP A 165 8.98 22.67 -18.16
N VAL A 166 7.81 22.29 -18.68
CA VAL A 166 6.49 22.49 -18.06
C VAL A 166 5.70 21.18 -18.12
N LEU A 167 5.02 20.85 -17.03
CA LEU A 167 4.15 19.68 -16.97
C LEU A 167 2.89 19.90 -17.81
N SER A 168 2.63 19.01 -18.77
CA SER A 168 1.41 18.99 -19.56
C SER A 168 0.69 17.64 -19.43
N GLU A 169 -0.57 17.58 -19.83
CA GLU A 169 -1.31 16.31 -19.87
C GLU A 169 -0.68 15.31 -20.85
N GLU A 170 -0.18 15.80 -21.99
CA GLU A 170 0.51 14.95 -22.98
C GLU A 170 1.78 14.33 -22.38
N ALA A 171 2.53 15.09 -21.59
CA ALA A 171 3.72 14.56 -20.90
C ALA A 171 3.34 13.49 -19.86
N LEU A 172 2.23 13.66 -19.14
CA LEU A 172 1.72 12.66 -18.20
C LEU A 172 1.23 11.39 -18.91
N VAL A 173 0.50 11.55 -20.01
CA VAL A 173 0.04 10.40 -20.83
C VAL A 173 1.26 9.65 -21.38
N ALA A 174 2.23 10.34 -21.94
CA ALA A 174 3.47 9.75 -22.45
C ALA A 174 4.25 9.03 -21.33
N ALA A 175 4.31 9.61 -20.13
CA ALA A 175 4.98 8.97 -18.99
C ALA A 175 4.25 7.71 -18.53
N ARG A 176 2.92 7.72 -18.43
CA ARG A 176 2.13 6.54 -18.08
C ARG A 176 2.28 5.42 -19.11
N SER A 177 2.33 5.76 -20.42
CA SER A 177 2.48 4.78 -21.50
C SER A 177 3.83 4.10 -21.55
N ARG A 178 4.85 4.59 -20.81
CA ARG A 178 6.15 3.93 -20.65
C ARG A 178 6.15 2.79 -19.62
N LEU A 179 5.14 2.74 -18.76
CA LEU A 179 4.99 1.60 -17.84
C LEU A 179 4.84 0.31 -18.64
N ASN A 180 5.66 -0.66 -18.33
CA ASN A 180 5.67 -1.95 -19.03
C ASN A 180 6.11 -3.08 -18.08
N PRO A 181 5.15 -3.74 -17.40
CA PRO A 181 5.46 -4.86 -16.52
C PRO A 181 6.25 -6.00 -17.16
N ALA A 182 6.04 -6.26 -18.47
CA ALA A 182 6.75 -7.34 -19.17
C ALA A 182 8.27 -7.09 -19.26
N THR A 183 8.69 -5.85 -19.37
CA THR A 183 10.12 -5.47 -19.39
C THR A 183 10.68 -5.10 -18.02
N GLY A 184 9.85 -5.01 -16.99
CA GLY A 184 10.22 -4.57 -15.64
C GLY A 184 10.20 -3.05 -15.48
N MET A 185 9.60 -2.30 -16.40
CA MET A 185 9.42 -0.84 -16.29
C MET A 185 8.22 -0.55 -15.37
N MET A 186 8.43 -0.73 -14.07
CA MET A 186 7.41 -0.49 -13.04
C MET A 186 7.36 0.98 -12.59
N LEU A 187 8.41 1.74 -12.83
CA LEU A 187 8.53 3.16 -12.51
C LEU A 187 8.69 3.98 -13.78
N SER A 188 7.93 5.04 -13.91
CA SER A 188 8.15 6.13 -14.85
C SER A 188 8.12 7.45 -14.11
N ALA A 189 9.01 8.37 -14.42
CA ALA A 189 9.12 9.64 -13.73
C ALA A 189 9.19 10.81 -14.70
N VAL A 190 8.66 11.98 -14.29
CA VAL A 190 8.80 13.23 -15.01
C VAL A 190 9.45 14.27 -14.11
N TRP A 191 10.60 14.78 -14.53
CA TRP A 191 11.26 15.90 -13.90
C TRP A 191 10.84 17.21 -14.58
N VAL A 192 10.25 18.13 -13.83
CA VAL A 192 9.73 19.41 -14.32
C VAL A 192 10.70 20.53 -13.94
N ILE A 193 11.52 20.99 -14.88
CA ILE A 193 12.61 21.96 -14.64
C ILE A 193 12.08 23.28 -14.08
N SER A 194 11.05 23.85 -14.68
CA SER A 194 10.55 25.19 -14.31
C SER A 194 10.05 25.28 -12.85
N THR A 195 9.62 24.16 -12.27
CA THR A 195 9.04 24.12 -10.92
C THR A 195 9.87 23.31 -9.93
N GLY A 196 10.87 22.55 -10.39
CA GLY A 196 11.61 21.61 -9.56
C GLY A 196 10.73 20.50 -8.98
N ARG A 197 9.71 20.06 -9.70
CA ARG A 197 8.81 18.98 -9.28
C ARG A 197 9.18 17.68 -9.95
N LEU A 198 9.15 16.62 -9.15
CA LEU A 198 9.25 15.24 -9.62
C LEU A 198 7.86 14.59 -9.56
N VAL A 199 7.38 14.11 -10.70
CA VAL A 199 6.18 13.27 -10.79
C VAL A 199 6.65 11.83 -10.87
N ALA A 200 6.36 11.03 -9.86
CA ALA A 200 6.65 9.60 -9.82
C ALA A 200 5.36 8.81 -10.12
N ILE A 201 5.40 7.98 -11.15
CA ILE A 201 4.30 7.15 -11.62
C ILE A 201 4.75 5.69 -11.49
N VAL A 202 4.09 4.93 -10.63
CA VAL A 202 4.48 3.54 -10.37
C VAL A 202 3.30 2.61 -10.69
N HIS A 203 3.58 1.53 -11.41
CA HIS A 203 2.59 0.50 -11.67
C HIS A 203 2.09 -0.10 -10.37
N HIS A 204 0.78 -0.26 -10.23
CA HIS A 204 0.17 -0.64 -8.96
C HIS A 204 0.58 -2.05 -8.47
N LEU A 205 1.06 -2.92 -9.36
CA LEU A 205 1.67 -4.21 -8.97
C LEU A 205 2.87 -4.06 -8.03
N ALA A 206 3.55 -2.91 -8.06
CA ALA A 206 4.77 -2.66 -7.29
C ALA A 206 4.52 -1.86 -6.00
N VAL A 207 3.36 -1.21 -5.85
CA VAL A 207 3.09 -0.30 -4.73
C VAL A 207 1.64 -0.35 -4.25
N ASP A 208 1.46 0.03 -2.99
CA ASP A 208 0.19 0.39 -2.35
C ASP A 208 0.33 1.71 -1.57
N GLY A 209 -0.72 2.14 -0.88
CA GLY A 209 -0.70 3.38 -0.12
C GLY A 209 0.35 3.42 1.01
N VAL A 210 0.66 2.28 1.63
CA VAL A 210 1.72 2.17 2.65
C VAL A 210 3.10 2.22 2.00
N SER A 211 3.28 1.55 0.87
CA SER A 211 4.52 1.56 0.10
C SER A 211 4.96 2.96 -0.29
N TRP A 212 4.01 3.84 -0.65
CA TRP A 212 4.33 5.24 -0.97
C TRP A 212 4.97 5.98 0.21
N ARG A 213 4.55 5.72 1.44
CA ARG A 213 5.17 6.33 2.62
C ARG A 213 6.60 5.89 2.80
N ILE A 214 6.87 4.59 2.59
CA ILE A 214 8.23 4.03 2.63
C ILE A 214 9.10 4.65 1.53
N LEU A 215 8.58 4.70 0.30
CA LEU A 215 9.30 5.29 -0.83
C LEU A 215 9.61 6.77 -0.64
N LEU A 216 8.69 7.55 -0.09
CA LEU A 216 8.90 8.98 0.18
C LEU A 216 9.90 9.21 1.32
N GLU A 217 9.89 8.39 2.37
CA GLU A 217 10.91 8.44 3.42
C GLU A 217 12.30 8.10 2.87
N ASP A 218 12.40 7.03 2.05
CA ASP A 218 13.65 6.62 1.43
C ASP A 218 14.15 7.62 0.38
N LEU A 219 13.23 8.25 -0.36
CA LEU A 219 13.54 9.36 -1.27
C LEU A 219 14.20 10.53 -0.52
N ASN A 220 13.62 10.92 0.62
CA ASN A 220 14.17 11.99 1.44
C ASN A 220 15.53 11.62 2.05
N LEU A 221 15.68 10.37 2.49
CA LEU A 221 16.94 9.88 3.06
C LEU A 221 18.04 9.82 1.98
N ALA A 222 17.73 9.25 0.82
CA ALA A 222 18.66 9.20 -0.32
C ALA A 222 19.07 10.61 -0.77
N TRP A 223 18.11 11.54 -0.81
CA TRP A 223 18.39 12.93 -1.13
C TRP A 223 19.36 13.57 -0.13
N ALA A 224 19.11 13.41 1.17
CA ALA A 224 19.98 13.97 2.22
C ALA A 224 21.41 13.39 2.14
N GLN A 225 21.54 12.09 1.90
CA GLN A 225 22.85 11.43 1.72
C GLN A 225 23.56 11.93 0.46
N HIS A 226 22.83 12.06 -0.66
CA HIS A 226 23.38 12.50 -1.94
C HIS A 226 23.96 13.92 -1.86
N VAL A 227 23.17 14.88 -1.36
CA VAL A 227 23.60 16.27 -1.19
C VAL A 227 24.74 16.39 -0.15
N GLY A 228 24.74 15.53 0.88
CA GLY A 228 25.81 15.43 1.85
C GLY A 228 27.10 14.78 1.33
N GLY A 229 27.15 14.34 0.07
CA GLY A 229 28.30 13.63 -0.52
C GLY A 229 28.55 12.26 0.13
N GLN A 230 27.55 11.68 0.76
CA GLN A 230 27.61 10.37 1.40
C GLN A 230 27.29 9.25 0.40
N GLN A 231 27.74 8.04 0.69
CA GLN A 231 27.29 6.87 -0.07
C GLN A 231 25.78 6.66 0.17
N LEU A 232 25.03 6.45 -0.91
CA LEU A 232 23.61 6.14 -0.83
C LEU A 232 23.42 4.76 -0.19
N ALA A 233 22.89 4.73 1.01
CA ALA A 233 22.65 3.52 1.80
C ALA A 233 21.28 3.61 2.46
N LEU A 234 20.29 3.02 1.80
CA LEU A 234 18.92 2.97 2.32
C LEU A 234 18.78 1.82 3.35
N PRO A 235 17.89 1.95 4.34
CA PRO A 235 17.67 0.93 5.36
C PRO A 235 17.33 -0.43 4.75
N THR A 236 17.81 -1.52 5.32
CA THR A 236 17.50 -2.88 4.84
C THR A 236 16.02 -3.21 5.05
N PRO A 237 15.34 -3.92 4.13
CA PRO A 237 14.02 -4.48 4.38
C PRO A 237 14.15 -5.60 5.41
N GLY A 238 13.05 -5.88 6.08
CA GLY A 238 12.89 -7.15 6.77
C GLY A 238 12.52 -8.26 5.77
N THR A 239 11.30 -8.77 5.86
CA THR A 239 10.75 -9.77 4.93
C THR A 239 10.47 -9.14 3.57
N SER A 240 10.98 -9.73 2.48
CA SER A 240 10.66 -9.28 1.12
C SER A 240 9.19 -9.56 0.76
N PHE A 241 8.70 -8.89 -0.30
CA PHE A 241 7.37 -9.21 -0.84
C PHE A 241 7.29 -10.67 -1.34
N ALA A 242 8.37 -11.19 -1.94
CA ALA A 242 8.44 -12.59 -2.39
C ALA A 242 8.34 -13.56 -1.21
N GLY A 243 9.10 -13.31 -0.14
CA GLY A 243 9.03 -14.09 1.10
C GLY A 243 7.65 -14.04 1.75
N TRP A 244 7.05 -12.85 1.82
CA TRP A 244 5.66 -12.67 2.30
C TRP A 244 4.66 -13.46 1.46
N ALA A 245 4.74 -13.37 0.13
CA ALA A 245 3.83 -14.08 -0.77
C ALA A 245 3.93 -15.61 -0.61
N ALA A 246 5.13 -16.13 -0.37
CA ALA A 246 5.35 -17.55 -0.08
C ALA A 246 4.72 -17.97 1.26
N LEU A 247 4.91 -17.18 2.32
CA LEU A 247 4.28 -17.42 3.63
C LEU A 247 2.76 -17.37 3.54
N LEU A 248 2.21 -16.41 2.79
CA LEU A 248 0.77 -16.30 2.57
C LEU A 248 0.21 -17.51 1.84
N ALA A 249 0.92 -18.00 0.81
CA ALA A 249 0.54 -19.20 0.08
C ALA A 249 0.56 -20.45 0.96
N GLU A 250 1.56 -20.60 1.82
CA GLU A 250 1.61 -21.69 2.81
C GLU A 250 0.45 -21.58 3.83
N HIS A 251 0.20 -20.36 4.35
CA HIS A 251 -0.86 -20.10 5.31
C HIS A 251 -2.25 -20.45 4.75
N ALA A 252 -2.48 -20.22 3.43
CA ALA A 252 -3.74 -20.51 2.77
C ALA A 252 -4.13 -21.99 2.84
N HIS A 253 -3.18 -22.91 3.04
CA HIS A 253 -3.43 -24.35 3.18
C HIS A 253 -3.68 -24.82 4.62
N ARG A 254 -3.59 -23.93 5.60
CA ARG A 254 -3.86 -24.30 7.00
C ARG A 254 -5.33 -24.69 7.19
N PRO A 255 -5.62 -25.72 8.01
CA PRO A 255 -7.00 -26.20 8.23
C PRO A 255 -7.96 -25.11 8.69
N GLU A 256 -7.50 -24.16 9.50
CA GLU A 256 -8.29 -23.04 10.02
C GLU A 256 -8.74 -22.10 8.88
N VAL A 257 -7.89 -21.89 7.88
CA VAL A 257 -8.21 -21.06 6.70
C VAL A 257 -9.13 -21.81 5.75
N VAL A 258 -8.79 -23.07 5.43
CA VAL A 258 -9.60 -23.93 4.56
C VAL A 258 -11.01 -24.14 5.15
N GLY A 259 -11.12 -24.26 6.47
CA GLY A 259 -12.39 -24.43 7.18
C GLY A 259 -13.36 -23.24 7.00
N GLN A 260 -12.86 -22.05 6.68
CA GLN A 260 -13.69 -20.86 6.44
C GLN A 260 -14.32 -20.83 5.04
N ALA A 261 -13.91 -21.68 4.12
CA ALA A 261 -14.36 -21.66 2.72
C ALA A 261 -15.89 -21.70 2.55
N ARG A 262 -16.61 -22.34 3.47
CA ARG A 262 -18.09 -22.38 3.44
C ARG A 262 -18.68 -20.99 3.70
N ALA A 263 -18.18 -20.28 4.71
CA ALA A 263 -18.65 -18.94 5.06
C ALA A 263 -18.41 -17.95 3.91
N TRP A 264 -17.21 -17.97 3.33
CA TRP A 264 -16.87 -17.11 2.19
C TRP A 264 -17.76 -17.37 0.97
N ARG A 265 -18.02 -18.65 0.64
CA ARG A 265 -18.95 -18.99 -0.46
C ARG A 265 -20.38 -18.55 -0.19
N GLN A 266 -20.83 -18.58 1.05
CA GLN A 266 -22.16 -18.08 1.41
C GLN A 266 -22.29 -16.57 1.19
N ILE A 267 -21.28 -15.78 1.55
CA ILE A 267 -21.27 -14.33 1.30
C ILE A 267 -21.20 -14.07 -0.20
N ALA A 268 -20.31 -14.71 -0.93
CA ALA A 268 -20.15 -14.54 -2.37
C ALA A 268 -21.38 -14.95 -3.19
N ALA A 269 -22.25 -15.80 -2.64
CA ALA A 269 -23.51 -16.22 -3.30
C ALA A 269 -24.69 -15.27 -3.07
N LEU A 270 -24.53 -14.24 -2.25
CA LEU A 270 -25.57 -13.23 -2.05
C LEU A 270 -25.75 -12.39 -3.33
N PRO A 271 -27.00 -12.00 -3.65
CA PRO A 271 -27.25 -11.21 -4.85
C PRO A 271 -26.61 -9.83 -4.79
N ALA A 272 -26.13 -9.32 -5.92
CA ALA A 272 -25.66 -7.95 -6.03
C ALA A 272 -26.79 -6.96 -5.75
N ALA A 273 -26.49 -5.93 -4.95
CA ALA A 273 -27.47 -4.89 -4.62
C ALA A 273 -27.67 -3.86 -5.75
N LEU A 274 -26.64 -3.67 -6.58
CA LEU A 274 -26.65 -2.75 -7.71
C LEU A 274 -27.01 -3.49 -9.02
N PRO A 275 -27.57 -2.78 -10.03
CA PRO A 275 -27.75 -3.33 -11.36
C PRO A 275 -26.44 -3.84 -11.96
N ALA A 276 -26.53 -4.81 -12.86
CA ALA A 276 -25.37 -5.30 -13.59
C ALA A 276 -24.75 -4.17 -14.44
N VAL A 277 -23.41 -4.12 -14.45
CA VAL A 277 -22.65 -3.18 -15.27
C VAL A 277 -22.97 -3.39 -16.74
N GLN A 278 -23.22 -2.29 -17.46
CA GLN A 278 -23.42 -2.26 -18.91
C GLN A 278 -22.16 -1.66 -19.57
N PRO A 279 -21.20 -2.49 -20.05
CA PRO A 279 -19.89 -2.00 -20.51
C PRO A 279 -19.95 -0.98 -21.65
N ALA A 280 -21.03 -0.98 -22.42
CA ALA A 280 -21.23 -0.02 -23.52
C ALA A 280 -21.61 1.39 -23.06
N VAL A 281 -22.13 1.53 -21.85
CA VAL A 281 -22.65 2.81 -21.30
C VAL A 281 -21.91 3.23 -20.05
N ASP A 282 -21.52 2.26 -19.19
CA ASP A 282 -20.82 2.50 -17.92
C ASP A 282 -19.32 2.60 -18.17
N THR A 283 -18.89 3.77 -18.63
CA THR A 283 -17.51 4.05 -19.00
C THR A 283 -16.96 5.22 -18.19
N TYR A 284 -15.65 5.41 -18.17
CA TYR A 284 -15.03 6.60 -17.54
C TYR A 284 -15.51 7.91 -18.17
N VAL A 285 -15.90 7.90 -19.46
CA VAL A 285 -16.43 9.10 -20.14
C VAL A 285 -17.82 9.46 -19.63
N SER A 286 -18.63 8.47 -19.25
CA SER A 286 -19.97 8.67 -18.69
C SER A 286 -19.97 8.85 -17.16
N ALA A 287 -18.80 8.64 -16.50
CA ALA A 287 -18.69 8.73 -15.05
C ALA A 287 -18.87 10.17 -14.56
N GLY A 288 -19.69 10.37 -13.51
CA GLY A 288 -19.77 11.59 -12.76
C GLY A 288 -18.99 11.50 -11.46
N ILE A 289 -18.59 12.65 -10.91
CA ILE A 289 -17.93 12.74 -9.61
C ILE A 289 -18.84 13.54 -8.67
N LEU A 290 -19.19 12.94 -7.53
CA LEU A 290 -19.85 13.61 -6.43
C LEU A 290 -18.90 13.68 -5.23
N MET A 291 -18.68 14.87 -4.70
CA MET A 291 -17.87 15.08 -3.50
C MET A 291 -18.75 15.59 -2.36
N ALA A 292 -18.56 15.01 -1.18
CA ALA A 292 -19.15 15.49 0.06
C ALA A 292 -18.07 15.55 1.13
N GLN A 293 -18.17 16.51 2.04
CA GLN A 293 -17.23 16.70 3.14
C GLN A 293 -17.97 16.81 4.46
N LEU A 294 -17.44 16.20 5.50
CA LEU A 294 -17.86 16.43 6.87
C LEU A 294 -17.14 17.66 7.43
N ASP A 295 -17.81 18.38 8.30
CA ASP A 295 -17.17 19.46 9.04
C ASP A 295 -16.13 18.93 10.06
N ALA A 296 -15.29 19.83 10.56
CA ALA A 296 -14.19 19.46 11.45
C ALA A 296 -14.69 18.88 12.80
N GLU A 297 -15.84 19.33 13.30
CA GLU A 297 -16.41 18.85 14.57
C GLU A 297 -16.92 17.43 14.42
N THR A 298 -17.71 17.14 13.39
CA THR A 298 -18.20 15.79 13.06
C THR A 298 -17.03 14.84 12.81
N THR A 299 -16.01 15.29 12.07
CA THR A 299 -14.81 14.49 11.82
C THR A 299 -14.09 14.15 13.12
N ARG A 300 -13.92 15.12 14.04
CA ARG A 300 -13.29 14.90 15.35
C ARG A 300 -14.06 13.88 16.19
N MET A 301 -15.39 13.99 16.21
CA MET A 301 -16.25 13.03 16.93
C MET A 301 -16.11 11.61 16.36
N LEU A 302 -16.11 11.47 15.03
CA LEU A 302 -15.95 10.17 14.35
C LEU A 302 -14.58 9.54 14.59
N LEU A 303 -13.53 10.34 14.74
CA LEU A 303 -12.18 9.83 14.99
C LEU A 303 -11.91 9.51 16.47
N GLY A 304 -12.67 10.07 17.40
CA GLY A 304 -12.43 9.95 18.85
C GLY A 304 -13.60 9.40 19.64
N GLU A 305 -14.61 10.23 19.89
CA GLU A 305 -15.68 9.93 20.85
C GLU A 305 -16.60 8.78 20.42
N VAL A 306 -16.94 8.71 19.12
CA VAL A 306 -17.88 7.70 18.60
C VAL A 306 -17.29 6.29 18.66
N PRO A 307 -16.08 6.02 18.13
CA PRO A 307 -15.45 4.71 18.27
C PRO A 307 -15.32 4.26 19.72
N ALA A 308 -14.93 5.15 20.62
CA ALA A 308 -14.81 4.86 22.04
C ALA A 308 -16.17 4.48 22.68
N ALA A 309 -17.24 5.20 22.35
CA ALA A 309 -18.59 4.96 22.89
C ALA A 309 -19.19 3.62 22.44
N PHE A 310 -18.87 3.19 21.21
CA PHE A 310 -19.36 1.94 20.63
C PHE A 310 -18.39 0.77 20.76
N HIS A 311 -17.22 0.96 21.37
CA HIS A 311 -16.14 -0.05 21.43
C HIS A 311 -15.80 -0.65 20.06
N ALA A 312 -15.80 0.20 19.03
CA ALA A 312 -15.57 -0.16 17.63
C ALA A 312 -14.49 0.73 17.04
N GLY A 313 -13.85 0.28 15.95
CA GLY A 313 -12.94 1.11 15.18
C GLY A 313 -13.68 2.08 14.26
N ILE A 314 -12.98 3.08 13.74
CA ILE A 314 -13.55 4.01 12.75
C ILE A 314 -14.01 3.28 11.49
N HIS A 315 -13.31 2.20 11.10
CA HIS A 315 -13.66 1.41 9.93
C HIS A 315 -15.05 0.77 10.06
N GLU A 316 -15.35 0.15 11.22
CA GLU A 316 -16.65 -0.44 11.52
C GLU A 316 -17.76 0.63 11.53
N ILE A 317 -17.49 1.79 12.11
CA ILE A 317 -18.46 2.92 12.13
C ILE A 317 -18.78 3.39 10.70
N LEU A 318 -17.76 3.52 9.85
CA LEU A 318 -17.95 3.90 8.44
C LEU A 318 -18.71 2.84 7.65
N LEU A 319 -18.45 1.55 7.89
CA LEU A 319 -19.21 0.45 7.27
C LEU A 319 -20.68 0.46 7.70
N ILE A 320 -20.97 0.71 8.96
CA ILE A 320 -22.35 0.85 9.45
C ILE A 320 -23.05 2.04 8.79
N ALA A 321 -22.40 3.19 8.75
CA ALA A 321 -22.96 4.39 8.11
C ALA A 321 -23.24 4.16 6.61
N PHE A 322 -22.29 3.51 5.92
CA PHE A 322 -22.44 3.14 4.52
C PHE A 322 -23.58 2.15 4.30
N ALA A 323 -23.71 1.13 5.16
CA ALA A 323 -24.78 0.14 5.07
C ALA A 323 -26.18 0.80 5.25
N LEU A 324 -26.32 1.71 6.22
CA LEU A 324 -27.54 2.46 6.45
C LEU A 324 -27.90 3.33 5.22
N ALA A 325 -26.93 4.06 4.69
CA ALA A 325 -27.13 4.89 3.50
C ALA A 325 -27.51 4.06 2.28
N CYS A 326 -26.87 2.89 2.06
CA CYS A 326 -27.24 1.99 0.99
C CYS A 326 -28.63 1.40 1.16
N ALA A 327 -29.01 0.98 2.36
CA ALA A 327 -30.34 0.43 2.64
C ALA A 327 -31.43 1.45 2.35
N GLU A 328 -31.24 2.71 2.71
CA GLU A 328 -32.13 3.83 2.41
C GLU A 328 -32.18 4.12 0.91
N PHE A 329 -31.03 4.29 0.27
CA PHE A 329 -30.92 4.63 -1.15
C PHE A 329 -31.51 3.56 -2.07
N LEU A 330 -31.23 2.29 -1.79
CA LEU A 330 -31.68 1.14 -2.62
C LEU A 330 -33.07 0.64 -2.22
N GLY A 331 -33.61 1.09 -1.08
CA GLY A 331 -34.89 0.60 -0.58
C GLY A 331 -34.86 -0.89 -0.20
N THR A 332 -33.70 -1.43 0.17
CA THR A 332 -33.50 -2.88 0.45
C THR A 332 -34.03 -3.32 1.81
N GLY A 333 -34.39 -2.38 2.68
CA GLY A 333 -34.82 -2.67 4.06
C GLY A 333 -33.71 -3.41 4.83
N ALA A 334 -34.03 -4.55 5.42
CA ALA A 334 -33.10 -5.38 6.18
C ALA A 334 -32.28 -6.36 5.31
N ALA A 335 -32.43 -6.35 3.98
CA ALA A 335 -31.64 -7.21 3.11
C ALA A 335 -30.16 -6.77 3.12
N PRO A 336 -29.19 -7.73 3.20
CA PRO A 336 -27.78 -7.36 3.26
C PRO A 336 -27.31 -6.76 1.94
N VAL A 337 -26.47 -5.74 2.04
CA VAL A 337 -25.73 -5.15 0.94
C VAL A 337 -24.34 -5.78 0.92
N VAL A 338 -23.96 -6.41 -0.19
CA VAL A 338 -22.62 -7.01 -0.33
C VAL A 338 -21.69 -6.01 -0.99
N ILE A 339 -20.54 -5.80 -0.38
CA ILE A 339 -19.48 -4.94 -0.87
C ILE A 339 -18.15 -5.68 -0.88
N ASP A 340 -17.23 -5.25 -1.72
CA ASP A 340 -15.82 -5.60 -1.57
C ASP A 340 -15.16 -4.58 -0.65
N ALA A 341 -14.69 -5.05 0.50
CA ALA A 341 -13.88 -4.25 1.41
C ALA A 341 -12.40 -4.44 1.11
N GLU A 342 -11.61 -3.38 1.33
CA GLU A 342 -10.17 -3.42 1.18
C GLU A 342 -9.48 -3.21 2.52
N GLY A 343 -8.37 -3.92 2.72
CA GLY A 343 -7.48 -3.76 3.86
C GLY A 343 -6.03 -3.61 3.40
N HIS A 344 -5.15 -3.11 4.26
CA HIS A 344 -3.74 -2.91 3.94
C HIS A 344 -2.94 -4.21 3.71
N GLY A 345 -3.45 -5.37 4.16
CA GLY A 345 -2.89 -6.69 3.92
C GLY A 345 -1.57 -7.03 4.62
N ARG A 346 -0.97 -6.11 5.38
CA ARG A 346 0.31 -6.31 6.07
C ARG A 346 0.06 -6.93 7.45
N GLN A 347 -0.15 -8.24 7.47
CA GLN A 347 -0.50 -9.02 8.66
C GLN A 347 0.75 -9.75 9.19
N GLU A 348 1.63 -9.01 9.89
CA GLU A 348 2.88 -9.55 10.45
C GLU A 348 2.65 -10.64 11.52
N GLU A 349 1.42 -10.72 12.04
CA GLU A 349 1.03 -11.76 13.01
C GLU A 349 0.95 -13.17 12.43
N LEU A 350 1.00 -13.35 11.13
CA LEU A 350 0.99 -14.67 10.49
C LEU A 350 2.23 -15.49 10.84
N ASP A 351 3.37 -14.84 11.06
CA ASP A 351 4.60 -15.45 11.53
C ASP A 351 5.43 -14.49 12.38
N ALA A 352 6.06 -14.99 13.44
CA ALA A 352 6.80 -14.16 14.39
C ALA A 352 8.07 -13.50 13.79
N GLY A 353 8.60 -14.07 12.71
CA GLY A 353 9.80 -13.56 12.00
C GLY A 353 9.49 -12.54 10.92
N VAL A 354 8.22 -12.23 10.63
CA VAL A 354 7.82 -11.32 9.56
C VAL A 354 8.04 -9.86 9.98
N ASP A 355 8.72 -9.12 9.11
CA ASP A 355 8.86 -7.66 9.18
C ASP A 355 8.53 -7.01 7.84
N LEU A 356 7.37 -6.39 7.73
CA LEU A 356 6.91 -5.68 6.53
C LEU A 356 7.03 -4.16 6.65
N SER A 357 7.61 -3.68 7.74
CA SER A 357 7.64 -2.25 8.08
C SER A 357 8.33 -1.37 7.02
N ARG A 358 9.24 -1.96 6.25
CA ARG A 358 9.96 -1.27 5.15
C ARG A 358 9.86 -1.98 3.80
N THR A 359 8.90 -2.86 3.65
CA THR A 359 8.72 -3.64 2.42
C THR A 359 7.75 -2.93 1.47
N VAL A 360 8.22 -2.64 0.27
CA VAL A 360 7.43 -2.07 -0.82
C VAL A 360 6.81 -3.20 -1.65
N GLY A 361 5.53 -3.07 -1.99
CA GLY A 361 4.77 -4.03 -2.77
C GLY A 361 3.26 -3.75 -2.74
N TRP A 362 2.48 -4.53 -3.45
CA TRP A 362 1.02 -4.45 -3.42
C TRP A 362 0.44 -5.48 -2.46
N PHE A 363 0.29 -5.08 -1.20
CA PHE A 363 -0.20 -5.93 -0.10
C PHE A 363 -1.72 -5.92 0.06
N THR A 364 -2.42 -4.98 -0.56
CA THR A 364 -3.87 -4.80 -0.40
C THR A 364 -4.61 -6.14 -0.42
N THR A 365 -5.46 -6.36 0.57
CA THR A 365 -6.41 -7.46 0.59
C THR A 365 -7.78 -6.95 0.15
N LYS A 366 -8.50 -7.77 -0.62
CA LYS A 366 -9.85 -7.50 -1.08
C LYS A 366 -10.73 -8.68 -0.70
N TYR A 367 -11.86 -8.42 -0.05
CA TYR A 367 -12.73 -9.48 0.44
C TYR A 367 -14.19 -9.03 0.50
N PRO A 368 -15.15 -9.93 0.24
CA PRO A 368 -16.57 -9.60 0.28
C PRO A 368 -17.08 -9.50 1.72
N VAL A 369 -17.85 -8.47 1.99
CA VAL A 369 -18.55 -8.26 3.27
C VAL A 369 -20.03 -8.09 3.03
N ALA A 370 -20.85 -8.84 3.77
CA ALA A 370 -22.30 -8.68 3.77
C ALA A 370 -22.70 -7.75 4.91
N LEU A 371 -23.13 -6.54 4.58
CA LEU A 371 -23.57 -5.52 5.53
C LEU A 371 -25.08 -5.62 5.72
N ALA A 372 -25.53 -6.04 6.88
CA ALA A 372 -26.93 -6.08 7.27
C ALA A 372 -27.19 -5.03 8.35
N VAL A 373 -28.17 -4.17 8.12
CA VAL A 373 -28.70 -3.20 9.12
C VAL A 373 -30.12 -3.61 9.43
N GLY A 374 -30.37 -3.98 10.69
CA GLY A 374 -31.66 -4.42 11.19
C GLY A 374 -32.43 -3.34 11.92
#